data_1a64f0e79d450d3168c9274113fea002
#
_entry.id   1a64f0e79d450d3168c9274113fea002
#
_cell.length_a   1.000
_cell.length_b   1.000
_cell.length_c   1.000
_cell.angle_alpha   90.00
_cell.angle_beta   90.00
_cell.angle_gamma   90.00
#
_symmetry.space_group_name_H-M   'P 1'
#
loop_
_entity.id
_entity.type
_entity.pdbx_description
1 polymer ?
#
loop_
_entity_poly.entity_id
_entity_poly.type
_entity_poly.pdbx_seq_one_letter_code
_entity_poly.pdbx_strand_id
1 'polypeptide(L)'
;MTNQALTFLKRAQAALILIASCGAASAQMSPVGNWHSIDDKTGEVKSLIVIADNGGVLKGRIDKLLRKDADQKAVCKECSDDRKDKPLLGLEIIRGAKQVEGKEVWEGGKILDPENGKEYTLRLTPVEGGKKLEVRGSIAFFGRTQTWVRVL
;
A
#
# COMPACT_ATOMS: atom_id res chain seq x y z
N MET A 1 39.48 -28.63 -71.07
CA MET A 1 40.14 -27.62 -70.25
C MET A 1 39.08 -26.66 -69.77
N THR A 2 38.33 -27.01 -68.79
CA THR A 2 37.30 -26.09 -68.20
C THR A 2 37.14 -26.42 -66.74
N ASN A 3 37.65 -25.54 -65.91
CA ASN A 3 37.47 -25.57 -64.46
C ASN A 3 36.12 -25.02 -64.11
N GLN A 4 35.26 -25.86 -63.61
CA GLN A 4 34.04 -25.41 -62.96
C GLN A 4 34.27 -25.27 -61.45
N ALA A 5 34.29 -24.04 -60.98
CA ALA A 5 34.30 -23.72 -59.56
C ALA A 5 32.87 -23.85 -58.97
N LEU A 6 32.67 -24.87 -58.20
CA LEU A 6 31.43 -25.00 -57.42
C LEU A 6 31.44 -24.00 -56.23
N THR A 7 30.60 -23.01 -56.36
CA THR A 7 30.35 -22.07 -55.25
C THR A 7 29.31 -22.68 -54.24
N PHE A 8 29.78 -23.17 -53.12
CA PHE A 8 28.88 -23.59 -52.00
C PHE A 8 28.38 -22.38 -51.27
N LEU A 9 27.14 -22.06 -51.52
CA LEU A 9 26.42 -21.02 -50.78
C LEU A 9 26.00 -21.60 -49.42
N LYS A 10 26.76 -21.30 -48.37
CA LYS A 10 26.40 -21.62 -46.99
C LYS A 10 25.31 -20.67 -46.56
N ARG A 11 24.08 -21.17 -46.51
CA ARG A 11 22.96 -20.49 -45.84
C ARG A 11 23.19 -20.54 -44.33
N ALA A 12 23.61 -19.44 -43.74
CA ALA A 12 23.59 -19.24 -42.28
C ALA A 12 22.16 -18.96 -41.87
N GLN A 13 21.50 -19.94 -41.25
CA GLN A 13 20.24 -19.74 -40.56
C GLN A 13 20.55 -19.09 -39.19
N ALA A 14 20.29 -17.80 -39.09
CA ALA A 14 20.29 -17.11 -37.80
C ALA A 14 19.03 -17.52 -37.05
N ALA A 15 19.17 -18.40 -36.06
CA ALA A 15 18.12 -18.72 -35.09
C ALA A 15 17.96 -17.53 -34.16
N LEU A 16 16.87 -16.77 -34.32
CA LEU A 16 16.48 -15.70 -33.45
C LEU A 16 15.91 -16.32 -32.16
N ILE A 17 16.74 -16.43 -31.13
CA ILE A 17 16.27 -16.87 -29.79
C ILE A 17 15.54 -15.70 -29.17
N LEU A 18 14.20 -15.75 -29.20
CA LEU A 18 13.34 -14.88 -28.39
C LEU A 18 13.52 -15.28 -26.94
N ILE A 19 14.33 -14.54 -26.19
CA ILE A 19 14.38 -14.65 -24.73
C ILE A 19 13.13 -13.95 -24.22
N ALA A 20 12.09 -14.72 -23.94
CA ALA A 20 10.95 -14.25 -23.17
C ALA A 20 11.45 -13.95 -21.76
N SER A 21 11.74 -12.69 -21.46
CA SER A 21 11.98 -12.22 -20.12
C SER A 21 10.65 -12.31 -19.35
N CYS A 22 10.44 -13.43 -18.64
CA CYS A 22 9.46 -13.48 -17.56
C CYS A 22 9.86 -12.41 -16.54
N GLY A 23 9.29 -11.22 -16.66
CA GLY A 23 9.33 -10.23 -15.61
C GLY A 23 8.65 -10.85 -14.39
N ALA A 24 9.44 -11.32 -13.43
CA ALA A 24 8.93 -11.62 -12.11
C ALA A 24 8.28 -10.32 -11.61
N ALA A 25 6.94 -10.31 -11.51
CA ALA A 25 6.24 -9.24 -10.82
C ALA A 25 6.74 -9.27 -9.38
N SER A 26 7.74 -8.46 -9.08
CA SER A 26 8.17 -8.21 -7.70
C SER A 26 6.94 -7.78 -6.95
N ALA A 27 6.48 -8.59 -6.01
CA ALA A 27 5.42 -8.20 -5.10
C ALA A 27 5.85 -6.88 -4.46
N GLN A 28 5.05 -5.84 -4.67
CA GLN A 28 5.46 -4.48 -4.30
C GLN A 28 5.46 -4.35 -2.78
N MET A 29 6.62 -4.37 -2.17
CA MET A 29 6.83 -4.16 -0.74
C MET A 29 6.70 -2.66 -0.41
N SER A 30 5.51 -2.10 -0.66
CA SER A 30 5.18 -0.69 -0.46
C SER A 30 3.83 -0.56 0.25
N PRO A 31 3.66 0.41 1.17
CA PRO A 31 2.35 0.71 1.75
C PRO A 31 1.38 1.36 0.76
N VAL A 32 1.85 1.86 -0.37
CA VAL A 32 0.99 2.48 -1.39
C VAL A 32 0.01 1.46 -1.95
N GLY A 33 -1.25 1.82 -2.05
CA GLY A 33 -2.32 0.98 -2.58
C GLY A 33 -3.59 1.00 -1.74
N ASN A 34 -4.45 0.01 -1.99
CA ASN A 34 -5.74 -0.15 -1.36
C ASN A 34 -5.67 -1.21 -0.27
N TRP A 35 -6.26 -0.92 0.88
CA TRP A 35 -6.17 -1.77 2.06
C TRP A 35 -7.52 -1.93 2.75
N HIS A 36 -7.91 -3.15 3.08
CA HIS A 36 -8.98 -3.41 4.03
C HIS A 36 -8.43 -3.27 5.45
N SER A 37 -8.92 -2.29 6.20
CA SER A 37 -8.71 -2.24 7.64
C SER A 37 -9.63 -3.24 8.33
N ILE A 38 -9.08 -3.96 9.32
CA ILE A 38 -9.78 -5.05 10.00
C ILE A 38 -10.07 -4.61 11.44
N ASP A 39 -11.26 -4.93 11.93
CA ASP A 39 -11.61 -4.75 13.33
C ASP A 39 -10.94 -5.86 14.16
N ASP A 40 -10.09 -5.48 15.11
CA ASP A 40 -9.31 -6.45 15.90
C ASP A 40 -10.17 -7.27 16.88
N LYS A 41 -11.38 -6.80 17.19
CA LYS A 41 -12.29 -7.51 18.11
C LYS A 41 -13.16 -8.51 17.38
N THR A 42 -13.66 -8.14 16.18
CA THR A 42 -14.62 -8.93 15.43
C THR A 42 -14.02 -9.66 14.25
N GLY A 43 -12.85 -9.21 13.76
CA GLY A 43 -12.24 -9.70 12.53
C GLY A 43 -12.92 -9.21 11.25
N GLU A 44 -13.93 -8.35 11.37
CA GLU A 44 -14.67 -7.83 10.23
C GLU A 44 -13.90 -6.69 9.52
N VAL A 45 -14.16 -6.55 8.23
CA VAL A 45 -13.63 -5.42 7.44
C VAL A 45 -14.36 -4.14 7.86
N LYS A 46 -13.60 -3.16 8.34
CA LYS A 46 -14.12 -1.85 8.77
C LYS A 46 -14.27 -0.88 7.60
N SER A 47 -13.22 -0.75 6.81
CA SER A 47 -13.14 0.27 5.75
C SER A 47 -12.12 -0.10 4.69
N LEU A 48 -12.25 0.53 3.52
CA LEU A 48 -11.22 0.58 2.50
C LEU A 48 -10.40 1.85 2.72
N ILE A 49 -9.09 1.68 2.91
CA ILE A 49 -8.12 2.76 3.04
C ILE A 49 -7.29 2.82 1.77
N VAL A 50 -7.14 4.01 1.21
CA VAL A 50 -6.25 4.27 0.07
C VAL A 50 -5.04 5.02 0.58
N ILE A 51 -3.85 4.44 0.38
CA ILE A 51 -2.57 5.09 0.69
C ILE A 51 -1.90 5.50 -0.62
N ALA A 52 -1.53 6.76 -0.73
CA ALA A 52 -0.85 7.34 -1.87
C ALA A 52 0.49 7.97 -1.46
N ASP A 53 1.43 8.00 -2.40
CA ASP A 53 2.70 8.71 -2.28
C ASP A 53 2.59 10.08 -2.92
N ASN A 54 2.94 11.09 -2.16
CA ASN A 54 3.02 12.49 -2.59
C ASN A 54 4.46 12.99 -2.47
N GLY A 55 5.31 12.59 -3.40
CA GLY A 55 6.71 13.02 -3.43
C GLY A 55 7.54 12.45 -2.27
N GLY A 56 7.38 11.18 -1.96
CA GLY A 56 8.09 10.48 -0.88
C GLY A 56 7.41 10.58 0.49
N VAL A 57 6.26 11.26 0.57
CA VAL A 57 5.49 11.42 1.81
C VAL A 57 4.14 10.74 1.64
N LEU A 58 3.86 9.74 2.45
CA LEU A 58 2.61 9.00 2.37
C LEU A 58 1.45 9.74 3.01
N LYS A 59 0.30 9.67 2.35
CA LYS A 59 -1.01 10.07 2.83
C LYS A 59 -2.00 8.93 2.66
N GLY A 60 -2.91 8.78 3.61
CA GLY A 60 -3.95 7.76 3.54
C GLY A 60 -5.31 8.31 3.92
N ARG A 61 -6.35 7.88 3.18
CA ARG A 61 -7.72 8.31 3.43
C ARG A 61 -8.68 7.12 3.48
N ILE A 62 -9.78 7.30 4.18
CA ILE A 62 -10.91 6.38 4.15
C ILE A 62 -11.62 6.55 2.80
N ASP A 63 -11.66 5.50 1.99
CA ASP A 63 -12.33 5.53 0.69
C ASP A 63 -13.74 4.95 0.76
N LYS A 64 -13.94 3.91 1.60
CA LYS A 64 -15.25 3.30 1.84
C LYS A 64 -15.41 2.89 3.30
N LEU A 65 -16.64 3.00 3.82
CA LEU A 65 -17.05 2.42 5.08
C LEU A 65 -17.74 1.08 4.78
N LEU A 66 -17.19 -0.02 5.28
CA LEU A 66 -17.56 -1.38 4.86
C LEU A 66 -18.25 -2.21 5.94
N ARG A 67 -18.34 -1.71 7.18
CA ARG A 67 -19.18 -2.38 8.19
C ARG A 67 -20.63 -2.41 7.71
N LYS A 68 -21.31 -3.50 7.99
CA LYS A 68 -22.71 -3.72 7.55
C LYS A 68 -23.68 -2.62 8.01
N ASP A 69 -23.44 -2.07 9.16
CA ASP A 69 -24.24 -1.03 9.83
C ASP A 69 -23.62 0.37 9.78
N ALA A 70 -22.60 0.55 8.92
CA ALA A 70 -21.90 1.83 8.84
C ALA A 70 -22.82 2.95 8.32
N ASP A 71 -22.90 4.03 9.10
CA ASP A 71 -23.51 5.27 8.62
C ASP A 71 -22.61 5.94 7.58
N GLN A 72 -23.04 5.90 6.32
CA GLN A 72 -22.28 6.47 5.20
C GLN A 72 -22.19 8.01 5.26
N LYS A 73 -22.97 8.65 6.13
CA LYS A 73 -22.97 10.10 6.37
C LYS A 73 -22.23 10.48 7.66
N ALA A 74 -21.62 9.49 8.32
CA ALA A 74 -20.88 9.73 9.57
C ALA A 74 -19.78 10.76 9.37
N VAL A 75 -19.58 11.58 10.41
CA VAL A 75 -18.54 12.62 10.47
C VAL A 75 -17.60 12.35 11.64
N CYS A 76 -16.39 12.90 11.60
CA CYS A 76 -15.44 12.78 12.71
C CYS A 76 -15.79 13.69 13.88
N LYS A 77 -16.70 13.25 14.72
CA LYS A 77 -17.17 14.02 15.91
C LYS A 77 -16.08 14.18 16.97
N GLU A 78 -15.21 13.19 17.12
CA GLU A 78 -14.16 13.17 18.14
C GLU A 78 -12.87 13.88 17.69
N CYS A 79 -12.74 14.22 16.39
CA CYS A 79 -11.61 14.98 15.88
C CYS A 79 -11.55 16.38 16.51
N SER A 80 -10.33 16.90 16.72
CA SER A 80 -10.10 18.23 17.31
C SER A 80 -9.37 19.21 16.40
N ASP A 81 -8.88 18.74 15.25
CA ASP A 81 -8.14 19.54 14.28
C ASP A 81 -9.00 19.93 13.06
N ASP A 82 -8.36 20.17 11.92
CA ASP A 82 -9.02 20.50 10.65
C ASP A 82 -9.99 19.43 10.15
N ARG A 83 -9.98 18.24 10.76
CA ARG A 83 -10.88 17.11 10.45
C ARG A 83 -12.13 17.07 11.32
N LYS A 84 -12.27 17.98 12.30
CA LYS A 84 -13.48 18.09 13.14
C LYS A 84 -14.73 18.23 12.27
N ASP A 85 -15.71 17.36 12.54
CA ASP A 85 -17.00 17.30 11.85
C ASP A 85 -16.93 17.09 10.32
N LYS A 86 -15.77 16.71 9.78
CA LYS A 86 -15.62 16.32 8.37
C LYS A 86 -16.19 14.92 8.16
N PRO A 87 -16.75 14.64 6.97
CA PRO A 87 -17.21 13.30 6.62
C PRO A 87 -16.09 12.27 6.80
N LEU A 88 -16.42 11.08 7.30
CA LEU A 88 -15.48 9.96 7.38
C LEU A 88 -15.09 9.46 6.00
N LEU A 89 -16.00 9.49 5.03
CA LEU A 89 -15.68 9.22 3.62
C LEU A 89 -14.79 10.34 3.07
N GLY A 90 -13.61 9.97 2.58
CA GLY A 90 -12.58 10.87 2.11
C GLY A 90 -11.67 11.43 3.21
N LEU A 91 -11.92 11.13 4.49
CA LEU A 91 -11.13 11.64 5.60
C LEU A 91 -9.69 11.17 5.53
N GLU A 92 -8.75 12.11 5.53
CA GLU A 92 -7.31 11.83 5.60
C GLU A 92 -6.94 11.38 7.02
N ILE A 93 -6.62 10.10 7.17
CA ILE A 93 -6.27 9.51 8.48
C ILE A 93 -4.77 9.22 8.63
N ILE A 94 -4.01 9.17 7.53
CA ILE A 94 -2.55 9.01 7.56
C ILE A 94 -1.92 10.25 6.96
N ARG A 95 -0.96 10.82 7.71
CA ARG A 95 -0.20 12.01 7.31
C ARG A 95 1.28 11.85 7.61
N GLY A 96 2.12 12.11 6.62
CA GLY A 96 3.53 12.41 6.84
C GLY A 96 4.49 11.23 6.98
N ALA A 97 4.04 9.97 6.76
CA ALA A 97 4.94 8.83 6.83
C ALA A 97 5.93 8.84 5.65
N LYS A 98 7.21 8.58 5.96
CA LYS A 98 8.31 8.51 4.98
C LYS A 98 9.05 7.21 5.12
N GLN A 99 9.59 6.72 4.01
CA GLN A 99 10.42 5.51 4.04
C GLN A 99 11.70 5.77 4.85
N VAL A 100 12.02 4.82 5.72
CA VAL A 100 13.31 4.78 6.39
C VAL A 100 14.35 4.30 5.39
N GLU A 101 15.45 5.02 5.24
CA GLU A 101 16.49 4.71 4.29
C GLU A 101 16.98 3.26 4.44
N GLY A 102 17.03 2.55 3.32
CA GLY A 102 17.49 1.15 3.26
C GLY A 102 16.54 0.13 3.91
N LYS A 103 15.32 0.51 4.29
CA LYS A 103 14.35 -0.39 4.93
C LYS A 103 12.97 -0.34 4.24
N GLU A 104 12.27 -1.45 4.30
CA GLU A 104 10.86 -1.54 3.89
C GLU A 104 9.92 -1.15 5.04
N VAL A 105 10.18 0.01 5.64
CA VAL A 105 9.46 0.56 6.78
C VAL A 105 9.23 2.05 6.53
N TRP A 106 8.03 2.56 6.83
CA TRP A 106 7.66 3.98 6.75
C TRP A 106 7.29 4.48 8.13
N GLU A 107 7.91 5.59 8.54
CA GLU A 107 7.76 6.18 9.87
C GLU A 107 7.65 7.72 9.80
N GLY A 108 7.62 8.35 10.98
CA GLY A 108 7.64 9.80 11.14
C GLY A 108 6.30 10.49 10.87
N GLY A 109 5.27 9.71 10.51
CA GLY A 109 3.93 10.22 10.29
C GLY A 109 3.00 9.98 11.48
N LYS A 110 1.74 10.36 11.27
CA LYS A 110 0.64 10.17 12.21
C LYS A 110 -0.50 9.38 11.57
N ILE A 111 -1.20 8.63 12.39
CA ILE A 111 -2.48 8.03 12.06
C ILE A 111 -3.55 8.49 13.04
N LEU A 112 -4.66 8.95 12.50
CA LEU A 112 -5.86 9.33 13.25
C LEU A 112 -6.77 8.13 13.44
N ASP A 113 -7.24 7.91 14.64
CA ASP A 113 -8.37 7.04 14.91
C ASP A 113 -9.65 7.92 15.03
N PRO A 114 -10.54 7.90 14.02
CA PRO A 114 -11.72 8.74 14.06
C PRO A 114 -12.76 8.33 15.11
N GLU A 115 -12.67 7.13 15.69
CA GLU A 115 -13.57 6.65 16.75
C GLU A 115 -13.30 7.34 18.10
N ASN A 116 -12.07 7.79 18.33
CA ASN A 116 -11.66 8.47 19.56
C ASN A 116 -10.98 9.83 19.36
N GLY A 117 -10.79 10.25 18.10
CA GLY A 117 -10.17 11.51 17.71
C GLY A 117 -8.66 11.64 18.01
N LYS A 118 -8.00 10.56 18.42
CA LYS A 118 -6.58 10.59 18.79
C LYS A 118 -5.68 10.32 17.60
N GLU A 119 -4.57 11.05 17.57
CA GLU A 119 -3.47 10.78 16.64
C GLU A 119 -2.38 9.96 17.32
N TYR A 120 -1.90 8.97 16.59
CA TYR A 120 -0.85 8.07 17.02
C TYR A 120 0.37 8.23 16.12
N THR A 121 1.57 8.09 16.68
CA THR A 121 2.80 7.98 15.88
C THR A 121 2.74 6.71 15.07
N LEU A 122 2.95 6.84 13.75
CA LEU A 122 2.72 5.78 12.77
C LEU A 122 4.01 5.07 12.38
N ARG A 123 3.91 3.74 12.28
CA ARG A 123 4.84 2.89 11.55
C ARG A 123 4.04 1.97 10.63
N LEU A 124 4.47 1.89 9.37
CA LEU A 124 3.92 1.00 8.35
C LEU A 124 5.00 0.02 7.91
N THR A 125 4.66 -1.27 7.90
CA THR A 125 5.57 -2.34 7.46
C THR A 125 4.79 -3.30 6.55
N PRO A 126 5.04 -3.29 5.22
CA PRO A 126 4.52 -4.31 4.34
C PRO A 126 5.09 -5.68 4.71
N VAL A 127 4.25 -6.69 4.75
CA VAL A 127 4.63 -8.07 5.10
C VAL A 127 3.98 -9.06 4.13
N GLU A 128 4.38 -10.32 4.19
CA GLU A 128 3.87 -11.39 3.33
C GLU A 128 3.92 -11.03 1.83
N GLY A 129 5.06 -10.53 1.36
CA GLY A 129 5.22 -10.14 -0.04
C GLY A 129 4.33 -8.96 -0.44
N GLY A 130 4.00 -8.08 0.49
CA GLY A 130 3.14 -6.91 0.25
C GLY A 130 1.64 -7.21 0.25
N LYS A 131 1.24 -8.44 0.56
CA LYS A 131 -0.18 -8.83 0.68
C LYS A 131 -0.84 -8.27 1.93
N LYS A 132 -0.06 -8.00 2.97
CA LYS A 132 -0.50 -7.42 4.23
C LYS A 132 0.34 -6.21 4.61
N LEU A 133 -0.25 -5.33 5.41
CA LEU A 133 0.38 -4.14 5.96
C LEU A 133 0.21 -4.14 7.47
N GLU A 134 1.31 -4.22 8.19
CA GLU A 134 1.31 -3.94 9.62
C GLU A 134 1.24 -2.43 9.83
N VAL A 135 0.20 -1.99 10.51
CA VAL A 135 -0.07 -0.59 10.84
C VAL A 135 0.05 -0.44 12.36
N ARG A 136 1.18 0.09 12.80
CA ARG A 136 1.43 0.32 14.23
C ARG A 136 1.21 1.78 14.57
N GLY A 137 0.24 2.02 15.46
CA GLY A 137 0.03 3.30 16.12
C GLY A 137 0.58 3.27 17.54
N SER A 138 1.27 4.32 17.98
CA SER A 138 1.80 4.43 19.34
C SER A 138 1.65 5.82 19.94
N ILE A 139 1.38 5.87 21.25
CA ILE A 139 1.42 7.08 22.07
C ILE A 139 2.27 6.76 23.30
N ALA A 140 3.31 7.56 23.56
CA ALA A 140 4.28 7.33 24.62
C ALA A 140 4.84 5.89 24.56
N PHE A 141 4.67 5.10 25.62
CA PHE A 141 5.16 3.72 25.71
C PHE A 141 4.15 2.67 25.22
N PHE A 142 2.93 3.10 24.87
CA PHE A 142 1.86 2.20 24.43
C PHE A 142 1.78 2.19 22.90
N GLY A 143 1.67 1.01 22.33
CA GLY A 143 1.49 0.84 20.90
C GLY A 143 0.59 -0.35 20.61
N ARG A 144 -0.16 -0.25 19.50
CA ARG A 144 -1.01 -1.31 18.97
C ARG A 144 -0.67 -1.50 17.50
N THR A 145 -0.60 -2.73 17.06
CA THR A 145 -0.41 -3.09 15.66
C THR A 145 -1.69 -3.73 15.14
N GLN A 146 -2.18 -3.21 14.02
CA GLN A 146 -3.25 -3.82 13.23
C GLN A 146 -2.64 -4.41 11.97
N THR A 147 -3.24 -5.45 11.44
CA THR A 147 -2.88 -6.00 10.13
C THR A 147 -3.97 -5.68 9.13
N TRP A 148 -3.63 -4.90 8.11
CA TRP A 148 -4.52 -4.61 7.00
C TRP A 148 -4.23 -5.54 5.83
N VAL A 149 -5.24 -5.84 5.04
CA VAL A 149 -5.16 -6.77 3.90
C VAL A 149 -5.21 -5.98 2.60
N ARG A 150 -4.27 -6.24 1.70
CA ARG A 150 -4.24 -5.58 0.39
C ARG A 150 -5.43 -5.98 -0.46
N VAL A 151 -6.02 -4.98 -1.11
CA VAL A 151 -7.07 -5.14 -2.12
C VAL A 151 -6.43 -4.92 -3.49
N LEU A 152 -6.61 -5.89 -4.39
CA LEU A 152 -6.11 -5.86 -5.76
C LEU A 152 -7.13 -5.20 -6.69
#